data_7df119d3e3b638b3ae97da1d28a7d585
#
_entry.id   7df119d3e3b638b3ae97da1d28a7d585
#
_cell.length_a   1.000
_cell.length_b   1.000
_cell.length_c   1.000
_cell.angle_alpha   90.00
_cell.angle_beta   90.00
_cell.angle_gamma   90.00
#
_symmetry.space_group_name_H-M   'P 1'
#
loop_
_entity.id
_entity.type
_entity.pdbx_description
1 polymer ?
#
loop_
_entity_poly.entity_id
_entity_poly.type
_entity_poly.pdbx_seq_one_letter_code
_entity_poly.pdbx_strand_id
1 'polypeptide(L)'
;SAYGSNRNKTPNIDRLAKEGMIFHRAFVTNSICAPSRAVILTGKHSHLNGQLTNGMRFDGEQQTFPKLLQKSGYQTAMIGKWHLKSDPTGFDFWQVLQGQGPYYNPPMNTPDGVKRITGYTTDIITDVTLDWLKNGRDKDKPFFIMSQHKAPHRNWQPGPKHLNKYDGIDLPEPETLRDDYKNRLSPAATQAMTVKNHLSANDLKLRAPGNLTPEQKAKWNAAYDPKNKAFAEAKLEGDELLKWKYQRYVKDYLRCIDSVDENVGRILD
;
A
#
# COMPACT_ATOMS: atom_id res chain seq x y z
N SER A 1 -2.51 -6.97 -15.94
CA SER A 1 -2.56 -5.55 -15.56
C SER A 1 -2.39 -4.65 -16.78
N ALA A 2 -2.84 -3.40 -16.68
CA ALA A 2 -2.78 -2.40 -17.75
C ALA A 2 -1.36 -2.17 -18.31
N TYR A 3 -0.33 -2.39 -17.52
CA TYR A 3 1.09 -2.27 -17.93
C TYR A 3 1.75 -3.62 -18.33
N GLY A 4 0.95 -4.62 -18.68
CA GLY A 4 1.44 -5.87 -19.29
C GLY A 4 1.80 -6.99 -18.32
N SER A 5 1.73 -6.82 -16.99
CA SER A 5 1.95 -7.94 -16.06
C SER A 5 0.82 -8.98 -16.20
N ASN A 6 1.20 -10.25 -16.30
CA ASN A 6 0.29 -11.40 -16.39
C ASN A 6 0.30 -12.28 -15.13
N ARG A 7 1.01 -11.84 -14.06
CA ARG A 7 1.15 -12.63 -12.82
C ARG A 7 -0.12 -12.67 -11.99
N ASN A 8 -0.90 -11.62 -12.05
CA ASN A 8 -2.26 -11.56 -11.48
C ASN A 8 -3.20 -10.79 -12.41
N LYS A 9 -4.49 -10.86 -12.13
CA LYS A 9 -5.52 -10.10 -12.84
C LYS A 9 -5.95 -8.92 -11.98
N THR A 10 -6.01 -7.73 -12.56
CA THR A 10 -6.46 -6.48 -11.91
C THR A 10 -7.59 -5.83 -12.72
N PRO A 11 -8.77 -6.49 -12.84
CA PRO A 11 -9.81 -6.06 -13.76
C PRO A 11 -10.34 -4.66 -13.46
N ASN A 12 -10.40 -4.26 -12.19
CA ASN A 12 -10.91 -2.96 -11.78
C ASN A 12 -9.90 -1.83 -12.04
N ILE A 13 -8.62 -2.06 -11.77
CA ILE A 13 -7.54 -1.12 -12.13
C ILE A 13 -7.41 -1.04 -13.66
N ASP A 14 -7.55 -2.17 -14.37
CA ASP A 14 -7.49 -2.22 -15.83
C ASP A 14 -8.69 -1.50 -16.47
N ARG A 15 -9.86 -1.45 -15.79
CA ARG A 15 -11.01 -0.63 -16.18
C ARG A 15 -10.66 0.85 -16.25
N LEU A 16 -9.92 1.39 -15.26
CA LEU A 16 -9.45 2.78 -15.30
C LEU A 16 -8.58 3.06 -16.52
N ALA A 17 -7.72 2.10 -16.88
CA ALA A 17 -6.88 2.24 -18.07
C ALA A 17 -7.67 2.15 -19.37
N LYS A 18 -8.70 1.30 -19.42
CA LYS A 18 -9.56 1.09 -20.60
C LYS A 18 -10.51 2.25 -20.85
N GLU A 19 -11.11 2.79 -19.78
CA GLU A 19 -12.13 3.84 -19.84
C GLU A 19 -11.55 5.25 -19.73
N GLY A 20 -10.28 5.37 -19.32
CA GLY A 20 -9.55 6.62 -19.09
C GLY A 20 -8.28 6.73 -19.90
N MET A 21 -7.16 6.94 -19.21
CA MET A 21 -5.85 7.21 -19.83
C MET A 21 -4.72 6.45 -19.15
N ILE A 22 -3.78 5.91 -19.93
CA ILE A 22 -2.54 5.29 -19.45
C ILE A 22 -1.37 6.25 -19.74
N PHE A 23 -0.55 6.52 -18.72
CA PHE A 23 0.66 7.31 -18.84
C PHE A 23 1.87 6.37 -18.96
N HIS A 24 2.43 6.22 -20.17
CA HIS A 24 3.62 5.41 -20.41
C HIS A 24 4.93 6.09 -19.99
N ARG A 25 4.89 7.40 -19.79
CA ARG A 25 6.05 8.21 -19.41
C ARG A 25 5.73 9.08 -18.19
N ALA A 26 5.39 8.43 -17.08
CA ALA A 26 5.21 9.07 -15.77
C ALA A 26 6.47 8.90 -14.93
N PHE A 27 6.99 10.00 -14.37
CA PHE A 27 8.22 10.01 -13.59
C PHE A 27 7.97 10.52 -12.18
N VAL A 28 8.71 9.97 -11.23
CA VAL A 28 8.68 10.37 -9.81
C VAL A 28 9.91 11.23 -9.51
N THR A 29 9.72 12.38 -8.90
CA THR A 29 10.83 13.29 -8.56
C THR A 29 11.62 12.84 -7.34
N ASN A 30 10.96 12.20 -6.38
CA ASN A 30 11.57 11.62 -5.19
C ASN A 30 10.77 10.37 -4.79
N SER A 31 11.33 9.19 -5.02
CA SER A 31 10.65 7.89 -4.93
C SER A 31 10.59 7.31 -3.50
N ILE A 32 10.30 8.15 -2.50
CA ILE A 32 10.11 7.75 -1.10
C ILE A 32 8.83 8.37 -0.54
N CYS A 33 8.17 7.73 0.43
CA CYS A 33 6.81 8.02 0.90
C CYS A 33 6.49 9.51 1.11
N ALA A 34 6.98 10.14 2.19
CA ALA A 34 6.61 11.50 2.55
C ALA A 34 7.06 12.54 1.51
N PRO A 35 8.30 12.49 0.98
CA PRO A 35 8.71 13.37 -0.10
C PRO A 35 7.83 13.29 -1.35
N SER A 36 7.51 12.08 -1.82
CA SER A 36 6.62 11.91 -2.98
C SER A 36 5.22 12.46 -2.73
N ARG A 37 4.67 12.23 -1.53
CA ARG A 37 3.34 12.76 -1.13
C ARG A 37 3.33 14.28 -1.09
N ALA A 38 4.37 14.90 -0.56
CA ALA A 38 4.52 16.36 -0.54
C ALA A 38 4.64 16.93 -1.97
N VAL A 39 5.35 16.25 -2.87
CA VAL A 39 5.43 16.64 -4.28
C VAL A 39 4.05 16.59 -4.95
N ILE A 40 3.28 15.51 -4.72
CA ILE A 40 1.91 15.40 -5.25
C ILE A 40 1.04 16.54 -4.75
N LEU A 41 1.10 16.88 -3.45
CA LEU A 41 0.27 17.93 -2.87
C LEU A 41 0.64 19.34 -3.36
N THR A 42 1.94 19.62 -3.53
CA THR A 42 2.44 20.98 -3.78
C THR A 42 2.77 21.27 -5.22
N GLY A 43 2.98 20.24 -6.06
CA GLY A 43 3.53 20.40 -7.40
C GLY A 43 5.00 20.86 -7.41
N LYS A 44 5.69 20.86 -6.25
CA LYS A 44 7.06 21.34 -6.10
C LYS A 44 8.02 20.19 -5.80
N HIS A 45 9.23 20.26 -6.33
CA HIS A 45 10.32 19.36 -5.96
C HIS A 45 10.61 19.41 -4.45
N SER A 46 11.12 18.31 -3.88
CA SER A 46 11.34 18.16 -2.43
C SER A 46 12.21 19.26 -1.81
N HIS A 47 13.22 19.78 -2.53
CA HIS A 47 14.06 20.89 -2.05
C HIS A 47 13.33 22.24 -2.02
N LEU A 48 12.22 22.38 -2.75
CA LEU A 48 11.38 23.58 -2.76
C LEU A 48 10.22 23.50 -1.76
N ASN A 49 9.67 22.28 -1.53
CA ASN A 49 8.58 22.09 -0.57
C ASN A 49 9.07 21.73 0.83
N GLY A 50 10.37 21.55 1.02
CA GLY A 50 11.01 21.28 2.30
C GLY A 50 10.91 19.82 2.80
N GLN A 51 10.19 18.93 2.10
CA GLN A 51 10.02 17.53 2.54
C GLN A 51 11.09 16.64 1.90
N LEU A 52 12.28 16.57 2.49
CA LEU A 52 13.42 15.84 1.91
C LEU A 52 13.45 14.36 2.30
N THR A 53 12.93 14.00 3.47
CA THR A 53 12.98 12.64 4.03
C THR A 53 11.66 12.26 4.71
N ASN A 54 11.48 10.96 5.00
CA ASN A 54 10.36 10.46 5.80
C ASN A 54 10.42 10.94 7.28
N GLY A 55 11.58 11.42 7.73
CA GLY A 55 11.78 11.90 9.10
C GLY A 55 11.23 13.30 9.35
N MET A 56 11.04 14.10 8.32
CA MET A 56 10.61 15.49 8.42
C MET A 56 9.09 15.61 8.56
N ARG A 57 8.65 16.72 9.18
CA ARG A 57 7.24 17.12 9.26
C ARG A 57 6.91 18.00 8.06
N PHE A 58 5.84 17.68 7.36
CA PHE A 58 5.37 18.50 6.23
C PHE A 58 4.79 19.81 6.75
N ASP A 59 5.20 20.92 6.13
CA ASP A 59 4.58 22.23 6.36
C ASP A 59 3.24 22.28 5.63
N GLY A 60 2.17 22.13 6.40
CA GLY A 60 0.81 22.18 5.89
C GLY A 60 0.31 23.61 5.58
N GLU A 61 1.04 24.66 5.95
CA GLU A 61 0.63 26.05 5.67
C GLU A 61 0.90 26.45 4.21
N GLN A 62 1.87 25.80 3.57
CA GLN A 62 2.16 26.10 2.17
C GLN A 62 0.98 25.78 1.25
N GLN A 63 0.96 26.39 0.07
CA GLN A 63 -0.07 26.15 -0.93
C GLN A 63 -0.01 24.71 -1.42
N THR A 64 -1.16 24.04 -1.39
CA THR A 64 -1.36 22.70 -1.94
C THR A 64 -2.57 22.73 -2.89
N PHE A 65 -2.61 21.79 -3.85
CA PHE A 65 -3.72 21.78 -4.81
C PHE A 65 -5.10 21.49 -4.15
N PRO A 66 -5.23 20.71 -3.05
CA PRO A 66 -6.53 20.60 -2.38
C PRO A 66 -7.05 21.93 -1.83
N LYS A 67 -6.16 22.79 -1.31
CA LYS A 67 -6.55 24.16 -0.88
C LYS A 67 -7.07 25.02 -2.03
N LEU A 68 -6.49 24.85 -3.24
CA LEU A 68 -6.97 25.54 -4.43
C LEU A 68 -8.32 25.02 -4.88
N LEU A 69 -8.55 23.71 -4.80
CA LEU A 69 -9.85 23.11 -5.09
C LEU A 69 -10.94 23.60 -4.11
N GLN A 70 -10.66 23.68 -2.80
CA GLN A 70 -11.58 24.27 -1.83
C GLN A 70 -11.93 25.71 -2.19
N LYS A 71 -10.95 26.54 -2.54
CA LYS A 71 -11.20 27.93 -2.97
C LYS A 71 -12.06 28.01 -4.25
N SER A 72 -12.07 26.95 -5.06
CA SER A 72 -12.90 26.82 -6.27
C SER A 72 -14.26 26.15 -5.99
N GLY A 73 -14.64 25.97 -4.73
CA GLY A 73 -15.95 25.43 -4.33
C GLY A 73 -16.04 23.91 -4.25
N TYR A 74 -14.93 23.18 -4.40
CA TYR A 74 -14.91 21.73 -4.21
C TYR A 74 -14.94 21.36 -2.74
N GLN A 75 -15.67 20.31 -2.40
CA GLN A 75 -15.46 19.57 -1.16
C GLN A 75 -14.28 18.60 -1.31
N THR A 76 -13.46 18.54 -0.28
CA THR A 76 -12.21 17.78 -0.32
C THR A 76 -12.12 16.77 0.81
N ALA A 77 -11.66 15.55 0.50
CA ALA A 77 -11.46 14.52 1.50
C ALA A 77 -10.11 13.80 1.36
N MET A 78 -9.51 13.44 2.51
CA MET A 78 -8.29 12.65 2.60
C MET A 78 -8.52 11.42 3.48
N ILE A 79 -8.44 10.21 2.91
CA ILE A 79 -8.71 8.97 3.61
C ILE A 79 -7.55 7.98 3.39
N GLY A 80 -7.09 7.36 4.47
CA GLY A 80 -6.06 6.33 4.42
C GLY A 80 -4.65 6.84 4.73
N LYS A 81 -3.64 6.45 3.95
CA LYS A 81 -2.24 6.73 4.28
C LYS A 81 -1.86 8.18 3.96
N TRP A 82 -1.68 9.00 5.01
CA TRP A 82 -1.14 10.37 4.93
C TRP A 82 0.39 10.39 5.01
N HIS A 83 0.95 9.93 6.10
CA HIS A 83 2.39 9.73 6.35
C HIS A 83 3.26 10.99 6.18
N LEU A 84 2.76 12.17 6.57
CA LEU A 84 3.48 13.45 6.49
C LEU A 84 3.79 14.07 7.87
N LYS A 85 3.51 13.35 8.97
CA LYS A 85 3.73 13.79 10.37
C LYS A 85 3.03 15.07 10.78
N SER A 86 2.21 15.66 9.93
CA SER A 86 1.30 16.77 10.20
C SER A 86 -0.13 16.28 10.01
N ASP A 87 -1.09 17.01 10.53
CA ASP A 87 -2.48 16.81 10.17
C ASP A 87 -2.73 17.24 8.72
N PRO A 88 -3.67 16.62 8.00
CA PRO A 88 -4.05 17.05 6.67
C PRO A 88 -4.64 18.47 6.70
N THR A 89 -4.16 19.33 5.81
CA THR A 89 -4.71 20.68 5.58
C THR A 89 -5.22 20.82 4.15
N GLY A 90 -6.28 21.61 3.95
CA GLY A 90 -6.94 21.74 2.65
C GLY A 90 -7.91 20.59 2.37
N PHE A 91 -8.41 19.95 3.43
CA PHE A 91 -9.43 18.91 3.36
C PHE A 91 -10.55 19.19 4.36
N ASP A 92 -11.80 19.13 3.89
CA ASP A 92 -12.99 19.31 4.71
C ASP A 92 -13.27 18.09 5.58
N PHE A 93 -12.88 16.91 5.08
CA PHE A 93 -12.93 15.64 5.79
C PHE A 93 -11.59 14.92 5.71
N TRP A 94 -11.14 14.37 6.83
CA TRP A 94 -10.01 13.45 6.79
C TRP A 94 -10.06 12.39 7.88
N GLN A 95 -9.63 11.18 7.51
CA GLN A 95 -9.43 10.07 8.43
C GLN A 95 -8.22 9.27 7.96
N VAL A 96 -7.10 9.39 8.66
CA VAL A 96 -5.80 8.95 8.16
C VAL A 96 -5.09 7.98 9.10
N LEU A 97 -4.35 7.05 8.52
CA LEU A 97 -3.55 6.09 9.25
C LEU A 97 -2.46 6.78 10.07
N GLN A 98 -2.20 6.29 11.27
CA GLN A 98 -1.03 6.70 12.05
C GLN A 98 0.25 6.17 11.40
N GLY A 99 1.15 7.07 11.01
CA GLY A 99 2.41 6.73 10.36
C GLY A 99 2.22 5.88 9.09
N GLN A 100 2.83 4.71 9.05
CA GLN A 100 2.67 3.74 7.95
C GLN A 100 1.35 2.97 8.01
N GLY A 101 0.72 2.92 9.19
CA GLY A 101 -0.45 2.10 9.48
C GLY A 101 -0.16 0.58 9.46
N PRO A 102 -0.86 -0.22 10.25
CA PRO A 102 -0.88 -1.67 10.14
C PRO A 102 -1.82 -2.13 9.02
N TYR A 103 -1.73 -3.40 8.63
CA TYR A 103 -2.67 -4.02 7.68
C TYR A 103 -3.99 -4.45 8.31
N TYR A 104 -4.02 -4.64 9.62
CA TYR A 104 -5.20 -5.05 10.39
C TYR A 104 -5.45 -4.09 11.54
N ASN A 105 -6.70 -3.85 11.86
CA ASN A 105 -7.17 -3.12 13.03
C ASN A 105 -6.47 -1.76 13.23
N PRO A 106 -6.46 -0.88 12.20
CA PRO A 106 -5.69 0.34 12.23
C PRO A 106 -6.24 1.36 13.23
N PRO A 107 -5.37 2.00 14.02
CA PRO A 107 -5.70 3.31 14.57
C PRO A 107 -5.66 4.33 13.44
N MET A 108 -6.68 5.17 13.36
CA MET A 108 -6.78 6.25 12.38
C MET A 108 -7.00 7.58 13.10
N ASN A 109 -6.21 8.59 12.74
CA ASN A 109 -6.39 9.94 13.22
C ASN A 109 -7.55 10.62 12.46
N THR A 110 -8.34 11.39 13.20
CA THR A 110 -9.38 12.28 12.69
C THR A 110 -9.28 13.63 13.42
N PRO A 111 -9.99 14.70 13.01
CA PRO A 111 -10.06 15.94 13.77
C PRO A 111 -10.51 15.74 15.22
N ASP A 112 -11.37 14.75 15.48
CA ASP A 112 -11.94 14.46 16.81
C ASP A 112 -11.08 13.51 17.67
N GLY A 113 -9.89 13.11 17.17
CA GLY A 113 -8.99 12.18 17.84
C GLY A 113 -8.78 10.87 17.11
N VAL A 114 -8.38 9.82 17.83
CA VAL A 114 -8.03 8.52 17.27
C VAL A 114 -9.22 7.57 17.27
N LYS A 115 -9.61 7.09 16.10
CA LYS A 115 -10.57 5.97 15.93
C LYS A 115 -9.83 4.66 15.71
N ARG A 116 -10.19 3.60 16.46
CA ARG A 116 -9.70 2.24 16.24
C ARG A 116 -10.79 1.43 15.56
N ILE A 117 -10.49 0.88 14.40
CA ILE A 117 -11.46 0.15 13.59
C ILE A 117 -10.97 -1.29 13.43
N THR A 118 -11.79 -2.25 13.81
CA THR A 118 -11.49 -3.68 13.62
C THR A 118 -11.74 -4.08 12.18
N GLY A 119 -10.76 -4.72 11.54
CA GLY A 119 -10.88 -5.19 10.17
C GLY A 119 -9.58 -5.13 9.38
N TYR A 120 -9.68 -5.38 8.08
CA TYR A 120 -8.56 -5.27 7.16
C TYR A 120 -8.44 -3.84 6.64
N THR A 121 -7.28 -3.25 6.73
CA THR A 121 -7.07 -1.81 6.49
C THR A 121 -7.46 -1.35 5.09
N THR A 122 -7.25 -2.19 4.07
CA THR A 122 -7.65 -1.86 2.69
C THR A 122 -9.16 -1.74 2.58
N ASP A 123 -9.92 -2.66 3.19
CA ASP A 123 -11.38 -2.63 3.21
C ASP A 123 -11.88 -1.42 4.01
N ILE A 124 -11.30 -1.16 5.19
CA ILE A 124 -11.67 -0.03 6.05
C ILE A 124 -11.51 1.31 5.32
N ILE A 125 -10.39 1.51 4.61
CA ILE A 125 -10.16 2.75 3.83
C ILE A 125 -11.26 2.91 2.77
N THR A 126 -11.63 1.84 2.11
CA THR A 126 -12.73 1.86 1.11
C THR A 126 -14.08 2.10 1.77
N ASP A 127 -14.37 1.45 2.91
CA ASP A 127 -15.63 1.65 3.63
C ASP A 127 -15.82 3.12 4.04
N VAL A 128 -14.77 3.74 4.61
CA VAL A 128 -14.78 5.17 4.96
C VAL A 128 -14.92 6.06 3.71
N THR A 129 -14.26 5.68 2.61
CA THR A 129 -14.38 6.39 1.32
C THR A 129 -15.82 6.36 0.80
N LEU A 130 -16.44 5.19 0.80
CA LEU A 130 -17.81 5.00 0.33
C LEU A 130 -18.83 5.68 1.25
N ASP A 131 -18.60 5.63 2.56
CA ASP A 131 -19.48 6.33 3.52
C ASP A 131 -19.42 7.84 3.29
N TRP A 132 -18.24 8.42 3.14
CA TRP A 132 -18.10 9.83 2.82
C TRP A 132 -18.76 10.20 1.48
N LEU A 133 -18.57 9.41 0.44
CA LEU A 133 -19.19 9.63 -0.87
C LEU A 133 -20.72 9.59 -0.81
N LYS A 134 -21.30 8.68 -0.01
CA LYS A 134 -22.75 8.47 0.09
C LYS A 134 -23.43 9.42 1.06
N ASN A 135 -22.80 9.65 2.22
CA ASN A 135 -23.43 10.26 3.39
C ASN A 135 -22.72 11.52 3.89
N GLY A 136 -21.40 11.65 3.64
CA GLY A 136 -20.57 12.69 4.26
C GLY A 136 -20.40 13.96 3.44
N ARG A 137 -20.64 13.93 2.13
CA ARG A 137 -20.50 15.10 1.27
C ARG A 137 -21.82 15.77 0.93
N ASP A 138 -21.78 17.05 0.63
CA ASP A 138 -22.84 17.79 -0.01
C ASP A 138 -22.92 17.35 -1.49
N LYS A 139 -24.06 16.82 -1.93
CA LYS A 139 -24.25 16.27 -3.29
C LYS A 139 -24.34 17.35 -4.36
N ASP A 140 -24.64 18.57 -3.97
CA ASP A 140 -24.77 19.72 -4.88
C ASP A 140 -23.42 20.38 -5.20
N LYS A 141 -22.33 19.94 -4.52
CA LYS A 141 -20.99 20.46 -4.76
C LYS A 141 -20.11 19.45 -5.49
N PRO A 142 -19.21 19.93 -6.36
CA PRO A 142 -18.15 19.11 -6.88
C PRO A 142 -17.23 18.63 -5.74
N PHE A 143 -16.62 17.48 -5.89
CA PHE A 143 -15.78 16.93 -4.84
C PHE A 143 -14.44 16.44 -5.38
N PHE A 144 -13.47 16.40 -4.49
CA PHE A 144 -12.19 15.77 -4.68
C PHE A 144 -11.87 14.85 -3.50
N ILE A 145 -11.43 13.63 -3.76
CA ILE A 145 -11.05 12.68 -2.72
C ILE A 145 -9.70 12.03 -3.02
N MET A 146 -8.85 11.95 -1.99
CA MET A 146 -7.64 11.13 -1.97
C MET A 146 -7.90 9.88 -1.13
N SER A 147 -8.32 8.78 -1.76
CA SER A 147 -8.46 7.47 -1.10
C SER A 147 -7.15 6.70 -1.27
N GLN A 148 -6.34 6.64 -0.22
CA GLN A 148 -4.96 6.17 -0.30
C GLN A 148 -4.72 4.91 0.54
N HIS A 149 -4.68 3.75 -0.13
CA HIS A 149 -4.39 2.48 0.51
C HIS A 149 -2.95 2.40 1.04
N LYS A 150 -2.77 1.65 2.13
CA LYS A 150 -1.44 1.23 2.61
C LYS A 150 -0.86 0.13 1.71
N ALA A 151 -1.69 -0.83 1.32
CA ALA A 151 -1.30 -1.93 0.43
C ALA A 151 -0.86 -1.39 -0.94
N PRO A 152 0.11 -1.99 -1.59
CA PRO A 152 0.89 -3.18 -1.22
C PRO A 152 2.26 -2.90 -0.56
N HIS A 153 2.35 -1.95 0.38
CA HIS A 153 3.59 -1.64 1.10
C HIS A 153 4.08 -2.85 1.93
N ARG A 154 5.39 -2.99 2.12
CA ARG A 154 6.00 -3.94 3.06
C ARG A 154 5.33 -3.83 4.45
N ASN A 155 4.89 -4.90 5.16
CA ASN A 155 5.26 -6.31 4.98
C ASN A 155 4.28 -7.17 4.15
N TRP A 156 3.47 -6.63 3.29
CA TRP A 156 2.56 -7.40 2.40
C TRP A 156 1.69 -8.42 3.14
N GLN A 157 0.92 -7.97 4.12
CA GLN A 157 0.01 -8.86 4.86
C GLN A 157 -1.31 -8.96 4.10
N PRO A 158 -1.67 -10.14 3.58
CA PRO A 158 -2.87 -10.31 2.78
C PRO A 158 -4.15 -10.15 3.59
N GLY A 159 -5.22 -9.73 2.92
CA GLY A 159 -6.56 -9.72 3.50
C GLY A 159 -7.13 -11.12 3.74
N PRO A 160 -8.10 -11.25 4.65
CA PRO A 160 -8.66 -12.57 5.03
C PRO A 160 -9.20 -13.39 3.87
N LYS A 161 -9.69 -12.74 2.82
CA LYS A 161 -10.23 -13.39 1.60
C LYS A 161 -9.15 -14.02 0.73
N HIS A 162 -7.90 -13.55 0.83
CA HIS A 162 -6.82 -13.89 -0.11
C HIS A 162 -5.71 -14.75 0.50
N LEU A 163 -5.79 -15.15 1.77
CA LEU A 163 -4.70 -15.83 2.49
C LEU A 163 -4.15 -17.08 1.79
N ASN A 164 -5.00 -17.79 1.03
CA ASN A 164 -4.62 -19.02 0.32
C ASN A 164 -4.59 -18.89 -1.21
N LYS A 165 -4.89 -17.68 -1.75
CA LYS A 165 -4.79 -17.46 -3.18
C LYS A 165 -3.34 -17.68 -3.64
N TYR A 166 -3.15 -18.30 -4.78
CA TYR A 166 -1.84 -18.71 -5.35
C TYR A 166 -1.10 -19.84 -4.64
N ASP A 167 -1.67 -20.55 -3.65
CA ASP A 167 -0.95 -21.64 -2.96
C ASP A 167 -0.56 -22.79 -3.89
N GLY A 168 -1.41 -23.16 -4.83
CA GLY A 168 -1.15 -24.24 -5.79
C GLY A 168 -0.40 -23.80 -7.06
N ILE A 169 0.16 -22.59 -7.11
CA ILE A 169 0.78 -22.05 -8.33
C ILE A 169 2.23 -21.67 -8.05
N ASP A 170 3.15 -22.04 -8.92
CA ASP A 170 4.49 -21.50 -8.95
C ASP A 170 4.54 -20.28 -9.87
N LEU A 171 4.96 -19.16 -9.31
CA LEU A 171 5.11 -17.93 -10.06
C LEU A 171 6.48 -17.86 -10.73
N PRO A 172 6.55 -17.41 -11.99
CA PRO A 172 7.81 -17.35 -12.70
C PRO A 172 8.80 -16.42 -12.02
N GLU A 173 10.03 -16.90 -11.88
CA GLU A 173 11.12 -16.11 -11.33
C GLU A 173 11.57 -15.04 -12.35
N PRO A 174 11.84 -13.80 -11.93
CA PRO A 174 12.45 -12.83 -12.83
C PRO A 174 13.92 -13.21 -13.07
N GLU A 175 14.42 -12.95 -14.27
CA GLU A 175 15.85 -13.17 -14.62
C GLU A 175 16.80 -12.47 -13.64
N THR A 176 16.38 -11.32 -13.12
CA THR A 176 17.13 -10.51 -12.16
C THR A 176 17.09 -11.03 -10.71
N LEU A 177 16.43 -12.15 -10.41
CA LEU A 177 16.40 -12.70 -9.04
C LEU A 177 17.80 -13.05 -8.53
N ARG A 178 18.69 -13.45 -9.44
CA ARG A 178 20.11 -13.81 -9.17
C ARG A 178 21.10 -12.83 -9.78
N ASP A 179 20.65 -11.57 -9.99
CA ASP A 179 21.52 -10.51 -10.54
C ASP A 179 22.76 -10.30 -9.66
N ASP A 180 23.94 -10.30 -10.26
CA ASP A 180 25.22 -10.04 -9.61
C ASP A 180 25.58 -8.54 -9.58
N TYR A 181 24.72 -7.71 -10.14
CA TYR A 181 24.86 -6.26 -10.26
C TYR A 181 26.11 -5.78 -11.02
N LYS A 182 26.80 -6.66 -11.77
CA LYS A 182 27.89 -6.27 -12.65
C LYS A 182 27.42 -5.19 -13.62
N ASN A 183 28.29 -4.26 -13.93
CA ASN A 183 28.02 -3.13 -14.82
C ASN A 183 26.89 -2.18 -14.35
N ARG A 184 26.56 -2.18 -13.07
CA ARG A 184 25.64 -1.21 -12.45
C ARG A 184 26.37 -0.32 -11.45
N LEU A 185 25.77 0.85 -11.15
CA LEU A 185 26.29 1.74 -10.12
C LEU A 185 26.21 1.09 -8.73
N SER A 186 27.14 1.42 -7.87
CA SER A 186 27.29 0.87 -6.52
C SER A 186 26.01 0.83 -5.67
N PRO A 187 25.06 1.80 -5.74
CA PRO A 187 23.82 1.72 -4.99
C PRO A 187 22.97 0.50 -5.32
N ALA A 188 23.05 -0.04 -6.54
CA ALA A 188 22.34 -1.26 -6.92
C ALA A 188 22.87 -2.50 -6.19
N ALA A 189 24.18 -2.59 -6.00
CA ALA A 189 24.84 -3.71 -5.33
C ALA A 189 24.75 -3.61 -3.80
N THR A 190 24.75 -2.38 -3.24
CA THR A 190 24.82 -2.15 -1.79
C THR A 190 23.46 -1.95 -1.13
N GLN A 191 22.36 -1.89 -1.91
CA GLN A 191 21.02 -1.72 -1.37
C GLN A 191 20.59 -2.89 -0.46
N ALA A 192 19.83 -2.57 0.60
CA ALA A 192 19.41 -3.52 1.63
C ALA A 192 17.95 -4.00 1.42
N MET A 193 17.56 -4.36 0.17
CA MET A 193 16.20 -4.81 -0.16
C MET A 193 16.20 -6.00 -1.13
N THR A 194 17.12 -6.95 -0.96
CA THR A 194 17.16 -8.19 -1.76
C THR A 194 16.27 -9.26 -1.15
N VAL A 195 15.66 -10.09 -1.99
CA VAL A 195 14.90 -11.28 -1.56
C VAL A 195 15.80 -12.25 -0.80
N LYS A 196 17.06 -12.41 -1.25
CA LYS A 196 18.03 -13.34 -0.67
C LYS A 196 18.31 -13.04 0.81
N ASN A 197 18.61 -11.77 1.16
CA ASN A 197 19.25 -11.42 2.43
C ASN A 197 18.37 -10.55 3.34
N HIS A 198 17.34 -9.85 2.85
CA HIS A 198 16.72 -8.76 3.57
C HIS A 198 15.23 -8.95 3.90
N LEU A 199 14.65 -10.12 3.59
CA LEU A 199 13.32 -10.48 4.04
C LEU A 199 13.36 -10.98 5.49
N SER A 200 12.63 -10.30 6.36
CA SER A 200 12.50 -10.66 7.78
C SER A 200 11.49 -11.79 8.00
N ALA A 201 11.44 -12.36 9.20
CA ALA A 201 10.41 -13.31 9.58
C ALA A 201 8.98 -12.77 9.42
N ASN A 202 8.78 -11.46 9.62
CA ASN A 202 7.49 -10.80 9.40
C ASN A 202 7.16 -10.68 7.90
N ASP A 203 8.15 -10.40 7.05
CA ASP A 203 7.96 -10.36 5.59
C ASP A 203 7.58 -11.74 5.04
N LEU A 204 8.15 -12.80 5.62
CA LEU A 204 7.92 -14.19 5.23
C LEU A 204 6.72 -14.83 5.97
N LYS A 205 5.98 -14.08 6.81
CA LYS A 205 4.82 -14.57 7.58
C LYS A 205 5.15 -15.77 8.48
N LEU A 206 6.41 -15.87 8.93
CA LEU A 206 6.81 -16.88 9.93
C LEU A 206 6.26 -16.54 11.33
N ARG A 207 5.74 -15.34 11.50
CA ARG A 207 5.05 -14.85 12.71
C ARG A 207 3.76 -14.17 12.31
N ALA A 208 2.70 -14.44 13.06
CA ALA A 208 1.44 -13.73 12.90
C ALA A 208 1.57 -12.25 13.33
N PRO A 209 0.84 -11.31 12.72
CA PRO A 209 0.75 -9.95 13.22
C PRO A 209 0.26 -9.89 14.66
N GLY A 210 0.88 -9.04 15.47
CA GLY A 210 0.57 -8.96 16.91
C GLY A 210 -0.76 -8.27 17.26
N ASN A 211 -1.38 -7.61 16.29
CA ASN A 211 -2.59 -6.82 16.47
C ASN A 211 -3.87 -7.49 15.90
N LEU A 212 -3.82 -8.78 15.62
CA LEU A 212 -4.99 -9.56 15.18
C LEU A 212 -5.94 -9.85 16.35
N THR A 213 -7.25 -9.82 16.07
CA THR A 213 -8.23 -10.40 17.01
C THR A 213 -8.07 -11.92 17.09
N PRO A 214 -8.63 -12.59 18.10
CA PRO A 214 -8.58 -14.05 18.18
C PRO A 214 -9.08 -14.75 16.91
N GLU A 215 -10.18 -14.26 16.32
CA GLU A 215 -10.78 -14.83 15.10
C GLU A 215 -9.88 -14.58 13.87
N GLN A 216 -9.31 -13.38 13.74
CA GLN A 216 -8.35 -13.05 12.68
C GLN A 216 -7.10 -13.91 12.81
N LYS A 217 -6.59 -14.11 14.04
CA LYS A 217 -5.43 -14.93 14.32
C LYS A 217 -5.69 -16.41 14.00
N ALA A 218 -6.86 -16.92 14.33
CA ALA A 218 -7.24 -18.29 13.98
C ALA A 218 -7.23 -18.51 12.46
N LYS A 219 -7.84 -17.60 11.68
CA LYS A 219 -7.81 -17.65 10.21
C LYS A 219 -6.40 -17.52 9.64
N TRP A 220 -5.60 -16.62 10.20
CA TRP A 220 -4.20 -16.43 9.79
C TRP A 220 -3.39 -17.70 10.05
N ASN A 221 -3.48 -18.27 11.24
CA ASN A 221 -2.72 -19.46 11.61
C ASN A 221 -3.15 -20.66 10.76
N ALA A 222 -4.45 -20.85 10.52
CA ALA A 222 -4.94 -21.91 9.62
C ALA A 222 -4.32 -21.84 8.22
N ALA A 223 -4.07 -20.62 7.72
CA ALA A 223 -3.45 -20.40 6.41
C ALA A 223 -1.93 -20.55 6.41
N TYR A 224 -1.24 -20.08 7.46
CA TYR A 224 0.23 -19.99 7.45
C TYR A 224 0.95 -21.06 8.25
N ASP A 225 0.38 -21.61 9.33
CA ASP A 225 1.05 -22.59 10.18
C ASP A 225 1.43 -23.88 9.42
N PRO A 226 0.57 -24.47 8.56
CA PRO A 226 0.96 -25.64 7.76
C PRO A 226 2.13 -25.33 6.82
N LYS A 227 2.12 -24.14 6.17
CA LYS A 227 3.18 -23.70 5.26
C LYS A 227 4.49 -23.44 6.00
N ASN A 228 4.41 -22.89 7.21
CA ASN A 228 5.58 -22.62 8.04
C ASN A 228 6.18 -23.90 8.61
N LYS A 229 5.34 -24.86 8.99
CA LYS A 229 5.78 -26.20 9.39
C LYS A 229 6.53 -26.90 8.28
N ALA A 230 5.96 -26.96 7.08
CA ALA A 230 6.61 -27.56 5.92
C ALA A 230 7.95 -26.88 5.57
N PHE A 231 8.03 -25.57 5.69
CA PHE A 231 9.29 -24.83 5.51
C PHE A 231 10.34 -25.20 6.55
N ALA A 232 9.96 -25.29 7.83
CA ALA A 232 10.88 -25.65 8.90
C ALA A 232 11.42 -27.08 8.75
N GLU A 233 10.60 -28.01 8.30
CA GLU A 233 10.96 -29.41 8.06
C GLU A 233 11.87 -29.59 6.83
N ALA A 234 11.68 -28.75 5.80
CA ALA A 234 12.42 -28.83 4.55
C ALA A 234 13.90 -28.42 4.66
N LYS A 235 14.29 -27.65 5.70
CA LYS A 235 15.69 -27.22 5.95
C LYS A 235 16.39 -26.66 4.70
N LEU A 236 15.68 -25.83 3.93
CA LEU A 236 16.15 -25.33 2.65
C LEU A 236 17.37 -24.44 2.81
N GLU A 237 18.33 -24.56 1.88
CA GLU A 237 19.55 -23.76 1.83
C GLU A 237 19.82 -23.26 0.41
N GLY A 238 20.78 -22.35 0.26
CA GLY A 238 21.26 -21.87 -1.03
C GLY A 238 20.15 -21.37 -1.97
N ASP A 239 20.13 -21.89 -3.17
CA ASP A 239 19.18 -21.50 -4.23
C ASP A 239 17.74 -21.95 -3.92
N GLU A 240 17.55 -23.09 -3.29
CA GLU A 240 16.21 -23.57 -2.89
C GLU A 240 15.57 -22.65 -1.87
N LEU A 241 16.34 -22.16 -0.88
CA LEU A 241 15.88 -21.17 0.07
C LEU A 241 15.54 -19.84 -0.62
N LEU A 242 16.33 -19.41 -1.62
CA LEU A 242 16.05 -18.20 -2.39
C LEU A 242 14.73 -18.33 -3.15
N LYS A 243 14.51 -19.46 -3.83
CA LYS A 243 13.26 -19.75 -4.55
C LYS A 243 12.07 -19.74 -3.62
N TRP A 244 12.18 -20.42 -2.48
CA TRP A 244 11.12 -20.43 -1.47
C TRP A 244 10.79 -19.02 -0.96
N LYS A 245 11.81 -18.21 -0.62
CA LYS A 245 11.62 -16.82 -0.19
C LYS A 245 10.91 -16.00 -1.26
N TYR A 246 11.32 -16.16 -2.53
CA TYR A 246 10.69 -15.49 -3.65
C TYR A 246 9.21 -15.87 -3.78
N GLN A 247 8.88 -17.16 -3.80
CA GLN A 247 7.50 -17.65 -3.91
C GLN A 247 6.65 -17.13 -2.75
N ARG A 248 7.16 -17.18 -1.51
CA ARG A 248 6.45 -16.67 -0.33
C ARG A 248 6.17 -15.16 -0.45
N TYR A 249 7.19 -14.39 -0.77
CA TYR A 249 7.11 -12.94 -0.91
C TYR A 249 6.16 -12.52 -2.03
N VAL A 250 6.36 -13.05 -3.24
CA VAL A 250 5.62 -12.59 -4.40
C VAL A 250 4.13 -12.97 -4.31
N LYS A 251 3.80 -14.15 -3.79
CA LYS A 251 2.40 -14.55 -3.56
C LYS A 251 1.70 -13.61 -2.58
N ASP A 252 2.33 -13.27 -1.47
CA ASP A 252 1.75 -12.33 -0.49
C ASP A 252 1.64 -10.91 -1.04
N TYR A 253 2.60 -10.47 -1.86
CA TYR A 253 2.54 -9.19 -2.57
C TYR A 253 1.33 -9.14 -3.53
N LEU A 254 1.13 -10.19 -4.35
CA LEU A 254 0.00 -10.26 -5.28
C LEU A 254 -1.34 -10.35 -4.55
N ARG A 255 -1.43 -11.07 -3.43
CA ARG A 255 -2.63 -11.11 -2.56
C ARG A 255 -3.03 -9.71 -2.06
N CYS A 256 -2.04 -8.88 -1.73
CA CYS A 256 -2.31 -7.48 -1.35
C CYS A 256 -2.81 -6.67 -2.55
N ILE A 257 -2.26 -6.88 -3.75
CA ILE A 257 -2.73 -6.21 -4.98
C ILE A 257 -4.17 -6.62 -5.30
N ASP A 258 -4.52 -7.90 -5.16
CA ASP A 258 -5.90 -8.37 -5.38
C ASP A 258 -6.89 -7.66 -4.43
N SER A 259 -6.49 -7.48 -3.16
CA SER A 259 -7.31 -6.71 -2.21
C SER A 259 -7.47 -5.25 -2.63
N VAL A 260 -6.43 -4.62 -3.18
CA VAL A 260 -6.52 -3.24 -3.70
C VAL A 260 -7.43 -3.19 -4.91
N ASP A 261 -7.27 -4.11 -5.86
CA ASP A 261 -8.09 -4.15 -7.08
C ASP A 261 -9.59 -4.31 -6.77
N GLU A 262 -9.96 -5.25 -5.86
CA GLU A 262 -11.34 -5.39 -5.40
C GLU A 262 -11.88 -4.08 -4.80
N ASN A 263 -11.07 -3.41 -3.99
CA ASN A 263 -11.49 -2.19 -3.32
C ASN A 263 -11.55 -0.98 -4.27
N VAL A 264 -10.72 -0.93 -5.30
CA VAL A 264 -10.87 0.03 -6.41
C VAL A 264 -12.19 -0.21 -7.13
N GLY A 265 -12.55 -1.47 -7.43
CA GLY A 265 -13.84 -1.81 -8.02
C GLY A 265 -15.02 -1.28 -7.20
N ARG A 266 -15.02 -1.52 -5.89
CA ARG A 266 -16.05 -1.03 -4.96
C ARG A 266 -16.23 0.49 -4.96
N ILE A 267 -15.13 1.24 -5.22
CA ILE A 267 -15.19 2.71 -5.29
C ILE A 267 -15.72 3.18 -6.65
N LEU A 268 -15.44 2.43 -7.72
CA LEU A 268 -15.86 2.78 -9.09
C LEU A 268 -17.34 2.46 -9.36
N ASP A 269 -17.90 1.47 -8.67
CA ASP A 269 -19.30 1.04 -8.77
C ASP A 269 -20.22 1.84 -7.81
#